data_556508675421f1d828e16eaa7d06c313
#
_entry.id   556508675421f1d828e16eaa7d06c313
#
_cell.length_a   1.000
_cell.length_b   1.000
_cell.length_c   1.000
_cell.angle_alpha   90.00
_cell.angle_beta   90.00
_cell.angle_gamma   90.00
#
_symmetry.space_group_name_H-M   'P 1'
#
loop_
_entity.id
_entity.type
_entity.pdbx_description
1 polymer ?
#
loop_
_entity_poly.entity_id
_entity_poly.type
_entity_poly.pdbx_seq_one_letter_code
_entity_poly.pdbx_strand_id
1 'polypeptide(L)'
;MSCLFNSMSHFIKEDGGPHAIRQRICDYLQNNLPILDGMETRDILQLEAPSYEHYISNMRKSSTWGGAIEIQCACNIWNARIIVHDIRNGNRNNGNNNNNKNNKIEFLPLRAVHSTLIKLDFELEWSGGHYEPCRN
;
A
#
# COMPACT_ATOMS: atom_id res chain seq x y z
N MET A 1 -2.36 11.11 9.47
CA MET A 1 -2.54 11.53 8.08
C MET A 1 -3.03 10.38 7.24
N SER A 2 -3.92 10.66 6.33
CA SER A 2 -4.57 9.61 5.56
C SER A 2 -4.26 9.67 4.08
N CYS A 3 -3.15 10.27 3.69
CA CYS A 3 -2.89 10.52 2.28
C CYS A 3 -2.81 9.24 1.45
N LEU A 4 -2.24 8.17 2.00
CA LEU A 4 -2.21 6.91 1.27
C LEU A 4 -3.62 6.39 1.03
N PHE A 5 -4.43 6.36 2.07
CA PHE A 5 -5.79 5.83 1.95
C PHE A 5 -6.67 6.75 1.12
N ASN A 6 -6.47 8.07 1.23
CA ASN A 6 -7.16 9.00 0.37
C ASN A 6 -6.81 8.76 -1.10
N SER A 7 -5.53 8.54 -1.37
CA SER A 7 -5.09 8.29 -2.75
C SER A 7 -5.67 6.99 -3.29
N MET A 8 -5.65 5.95 -2.48
CA MET A 8 -6.19 4.67 -2.92
C MET A 8 -7.69 4.73 -3.15
N SER A 9 -8.41 5.60 -2.43
CA SER A 9 -9.85 5.69 -2.59
C SER A 9 -10.27 6.27 -3.93
N HIS A 10 -9.35 6.87 -4.67
CA HIS A 10 -9.64 7.28 -6.04
C HIS A 10 -9.86 6.07 -6.95
N PHE A 11 -9.29 4.95 -6.60
CA PHE A 11 -9.32 3.76 -7.44
C PHE A 11 -10.08 2.61 -6.79
N ILE A 12 -10.02 2.50 -5.48
CA ILE A 12 -10.72 1.46 -4.73
C ILE A 12 -12.00 2.05 -4.19
N LYS A 13 -13.13 1.55 -4.69
CA LYS A 13 -14.44 2.11 -4.34
C LYS A 13 -15.05 1.30 -3.21
N GLU A 14 -14.81 1.73 -1.99
CA GLU A 14 -15.37 1.12 -0.79
C GLU A 14 -16.37 2.09 -0.16
N ASP A 15 -17.48 1.55 0.32
CA ASP A 15 -18.41 2.33 1.10
C ASP A 15 -17.69 2.80 2.36
N GLY A 16 -17.76 4.10 2.64
CA GLY A 16 -17.05 4.65 3.77
C GLY A 16 -15.70 5.26 3.39
N GLY A 17 -15.28 5.10 2.14
CA GLY A 17 -14.12 5.79 1.58
C GLY A 17 -12.80 5.42 2.24
N PRO A 18 -11.89 6.39 2.37
CA PRO A 18 -10.54 6.11 2.88
C PRO A 18 -10.53 5.47 4.26
N HIS A 19 -11.45 5.86 5.13
CA HIS A 19 -11.51 5.27 6.45
C HIS A 19 -11.84 3.78 6.38
N ALA A 20 -12.79 3.43 5.54
CA ALA A 20 -13.16 2.02 5.37
C ALA A 20 -12.02 1.21 4.79
N ILE A 21 -11.28 1.79 3.85
CA ILE A 21 -10.12 1.14 3.27
C ILE A 21 -9.08 0.87 4.35
N ARG A 22 -8.81 1.87 5.20
CA ARG A 22 -7.88 1.70 6.31
C ARG A 22 -8.31 0.56 7.23
N GLN A 23 -9.58 0.54 7.60
CA GLN A 23 -10.06 -0.49 8.53
C GLN A 23 -10.05 -1.88 7.91
N ARG A 24 -10.37 -1.99 6.62
CA ARG A 24 -10.28 -3.27 5.92
C ARG A 24 -8.86 -3.81 5.93
N ILE A 25 -7.89 -2.94 5.70
CA ILE A 25 -6.49 -3.34 5.72
C ILE A 25 -6.08 -3.78 7.13
N CYS A 26 -6.51 -3.04 8.15
CA CYS A 26 -6.20 -3.43 9.51
C CYS A 26 -6.84 -4.76 9.89
N ASP A 27 -8.05 -5.03 9.41
CA ASP A 27 -8.68 -6.31 9.64
C ASP A 27 -7.89 -7.45 8.99
N TYR A 28 -7.36 -7.21 7.80
CA TYR A 28 -6.52 -8.19 7.14
C TYR A 28 -5.30 -8.53 7.99
N LEU A 29 -4.66 -7.51 8.54
CA LEU A 29 -3.49 -7.70 9.39
C LEU A 29 -3.86 -8.42 10.70
N GLN A 30 -4.99 -8.05 11.27
CA GLN A 30 -5.42 -8.63 12.54
C GLN A 30 -5.72 -10.11 12.39
N ASN A 31 -6.20 -10.53 11.25
CA ASN A 31 -6.48 -11.93 10.99
C ASN A 31 -5.23 -12.71 10.55
N ASN A 32 -4.09 -12.07 10.63
CA ASN A 32 -2.79 -12.69 10.34
C ASN A 32 -2.73 -13.29 8.93
N LEU A 33 -3.41 -12.64 7.99
CA LEU A 33 -3.39 -13.09 6.61
C LEU A 33 -2.06 -12.72 5.96
N PRO A 34 -1.59 -13.49 4.99
CA PRO A 34 -0.21 -13.34 4.50
C PRO A 34 0.02 -12.05 3.73
N ILE A 35 1.16 -11.42 3.97
CA ILE A 35 1.64 -10.29 3.17
C ILE A 35 2.95 -10.61 2.47
N LEU A 36 3.68 -11.60 2.95
CA LEU A 36 4.87 -12.12 2.28
C LEU A 36 4.85 -13.64 2.39
N ASP A 37 5.35 -14.30 1.36
CA ASP A 37 5.49 -15.74 1.39
C ASP A 37 6.58 -16.11 2.39
N GLY A 38 6.29 -17.12 3.21
CA GLY A 38 7.29 -17.67 4.10
C GLY A 38 7.49 -16.94 5.41
N MET A 39 6.72 -15.87 5.66
CA MET A 39 6.81 -15.16 6.92
C MET A 39 5.41 -14.95 7.49
N GLU A 40 5.33 -15.09 8.82
CA GLU A 40 4.10 -14.75 9.53
C GLU A 40 3.91 -13.25 9.52
N THR A 41 2.70 -12.83 9.22
CA THR A 41 2.39 -11.40 9.19
C THR A 41 2.66 -10.75 10.54
N ARG A 42 2.30 -11.44 11.64
CA ARG A 42 2.55 -10.90 12.97
C ARG A 42 4.02 -10.66 13.23
N ASP A 43 4.89 -11.55 12.72
CA ASP A 43 6.32 -11.37 12.88
C ASP A 43 6.80 -10.15 12.11
N ILE A 44 6.25 -9.91 10.93
CA ILE A 44 6.62 -8.75 10.13
C ILE A 44 6.23 -7.47 10.88
N LEU A 45 5.02 -7.42 11.44
CA LEU A 45 4.57 -6.23 12.15
C LEU A 45 5.43 -5.95 13.37
N GLN A 46 5.95 -6.99 14.01
CA GLN A 46 6.79 -6.81 15.19
C GLN A 46 8.18 -6.29 14.88
N LEU A 47 8.55 -6.24 13.60
CA LEU A 47 9.77 -5.55 13.20
C LEU A 47 9.58 -4.03 13.21
N GLU A 48 8.34 -3.57 13.11
CA GLU A 48 8.01 -2.15 12.97
C GLU A 48 7.48 -1.54 14.26
N ALA A 49 7.13 -2.35 15.25
CA ALA A 49 6.48 -1.85 16.44
C ALA A 49 6.76 -2.81 17.60
N PRO A 50 6.53 -2.38 18.86
CA PRO A 50 6.76 -3.25 20.00
C PRO A 50 5.99 -4.56 19.97
N SER A 51 4.80 -4.56 19.33
CA SER A 51 4.01 -5.77 19.17
C SER A 51 3.13 -5.60 17.94
N TYR A 52 2.62 -6.74 17.41
CA TYR A 52 1.73 -6.64 16.29
C TYR A 52 0.42 -5.94 16.66
N GLU A 53 -0.03 -6.14 17.90
CA GLU A 53 -1.25 -5.47 18.39
C GLU A 53 -1.05 -3.96 18.42
N HIS A 54 0.12 -3.53 18.84
CA HIS A 54 0.45 -2.10 18.88
C HIS A 54 0.46 -1.52 17.46
N TYR A 55 1.05 -2.24 16.52
CA TYR A 55 1.08 -1.80 15.13
C TYR A 55 -0.34 -1.60 14.60
N ILE A 56 -1.18 -2.60 14.77
CA ILE A 56 -2.54 -2.55 14.23
C ILE A 56 -3.36 -1.47 14.91
N SER A 57 -3.26 -1.37 16.23
CA SER A 57 -4.00 -0.36 16.97
C SER A 57 -3.64 1.03 16.49
N ASN A 58 -2.36 1.29 16.26
CA ASN A 58 -1.92 2.57 15.73
C ASN A 58 -2.38 2.78 14.30
N MET A 59 -2.31 1.75 13.47
CA MET A 59 -2.68 1.89 12.06
C MET A 59 -4.16 2.18 11.88
N ARG A 60 -5.00 1.80 12.85
CA ARG A 60 -6.41 2.11 12.77
C ARG A 60 -6.71 3.60 12.94
N LYS A 61 -5.76 4.34 13.50
CA LYS A 61 -5.95 5.77 13.73
C LYS A 61 -5.77 6.55 12.43
N SER A 62 -6.63 7.54 12.21
CA SER A 62 -6.57 8.33 10.98
C SER A 62 -5.30 9.17 10.89
N SER A 63 -4.60 9.36 11.99
CA SER A 63 -3.38 10.15 12.00
C SER A 63 -2.13 9.34 11.68
N THR A 64 -2.24 8.02 11.57
CA THR A 64 -1.09 7.17 11.30
C THR A 64 -0.87 7.05 9.80
N TRP A 65 0.38 7.18 9.40
CA TRP A 65 0.74 7.09 7.99
C TRP A 65 0.82 5.62 7.57
N GLY A 66 0.21 5.30 6.43
CA GLY A 66 0.35 3.98 5.84
C GLY A 66 1.58 3.91 4.96
N GLY A 67 2.00 2.70 4.65
CA GLY A 67 3.17 2.49 3.82
C GLY A 67 3.10 1.17 3.07
N ALA A 68 4.26 0.58 2.83
CA ALA A 68 4.37 -0.60 1.97
C ALA A 68 3.54 -1.77 2.46
N ILE A 69 3.47 -1.97 3.77
CA ILE A 69 2.68 -3.06 4.33
C ILE A 69 1.22 -2.90 3.93
N GLU A 70 0.70 -1.68 4.06
CA GLU A 70 -0.69 -1.40 3.75
C GLU A 70 -0.97 -1.50 2.25
N ILE A 71 0.00 -1.10 1.42
CA ILE A 71 -0.16 -1.23 -0.03
C ILE A 71 -0.24 -2.70 -0.43
N GLN A 72 0.62 -3.54 0.17
CA GLN A 72 0.57 -4.97 -0.13
C GLN A 72 -0.75 -5.58 0.33
N CYS A 73 -1.26 -5.16 1.47
CA CYS A 73 -2.56 -5.61 1.92
C CYS A 73 -3.64 -5.24 0.92
N ALA A 74 -3.59 -4.01 0.40
CA ALA A 74 -4.58 -3.57 -0.57
C ALA A 74 -4.54 -4.44 -1.83
N CYS A 75 -3.34 -4.78 -2.31
CA CYS A 75 -3.22 -5.68 -3.44
C CYS A 75 -3.89 -7.01 -3.17
N ASN A 76 -3.68 -7.54 -1.97
CA ASN A 76 -4.23 -8.85 -1.62
C ASN A 76 -5.74 -8.81 -1.41
N ILE A 77 -6.26 -7.72 -0.84
CA ILE A 77 -7.70 -7.62 -0.56
C ILE A 77 -8.49 -7.41 -1.85
N TRP A 78 -8.04 -6.49 -2.69
CA TRP A 78 -8.80 -6.06 -3.86
C TRP A 78 -8.27 -6.63 -5.17
N ASN A 79 -7.31 -7.53 -5.11
CA ASN A 79 -6.69 -8.14 -6.29
C ASN A 79 -6.17 -7.04 -7.22
N ALA A 80 -5.34 -6.18 -6.66
CA ALA A 80 -4.87 -4.98 -7.33
C ALA A 80 -3.38 -5.05 -7.61
N ARG A 81 -2.99 -4.44 -8.73
CA ARG A 81 -1.60 -4.15 -9.03
C ARG A 81 -1.41 -2.66 -8.77
N ILE A 82 -0.47 -2.33 -7.91
CA ILE A 82 -0.24 -0.93 -7.52
C ILE A 82 1.22 -0.59 -7.78
N ILE A 83 1.44 0.45 -8.55
CA ILE A 83 2.79 0.94 -8.82
C ILE A 83 2.97 2.26 -8.06
N VAL A 84 4.05 2.36 -7.29
CA VAL A 84 4.37 3.57 -6.55
C VAL A 84 5.59 4.20 -7.19
N HIS A 85 5.45 5.42 -7.65
CA HIS A 85 6.54 6.20 -8.22
C HIS A 85 7.17 7.05 -7.13
N ASP A 86 8.45 6.85 -6.91
CA ASP A 86 9.22 7.64 -5.95
C ASP A 86 9.67 8.92 -6.64
N ILE A 87 9.04 10.02 -6.29
CA ILE A 87 9.33 11.31 -6.93
C ILE A 87 10.10 12.24 -6.01
N ARG A 88 10.76 11.69 -4.99
CA ARG A 88 11.47 12.53 -4.03
C ARG A 88 12.53 13.40 -4.69
N ASN A 89 13.13 12.90 -5.75
CA ASN A 89 14.16 13.66 -6.45
C ASN A 89 13.60 14.59 -7.50
N GLY A 90 12.29 14.57 -7.69
CA GLY A 90 11.66 15.43 -8.66
C GLY A 90 12.06 15.16 -10.08
N ASN A 91 12.62 14.00 -10.36
CA ASN A 91 13.16 13.73 -11.67
C ASN A 91 12.38 12.69 -12.45
N ARG A 92 11.17 12.49 -12.10
CA ARG A 92 10.34 11.50 -12.76
C ARG A 92 10.26 11.73 -14.26
N ASN A 93 10.30 12.98 -14.66
CA ASN A 93 10.21 13.35 -16.06
C ASN A 93 11.55 13.71 -16.67
N ASN A 94 12.61 13.37 -16.04
CA ASN A 94 13.92 13.75 -16.50
C ASN A 94 14.32 12.81 -17.62
N GLY A 95 13.94 13.15 -18.81
CA GLY A 95 14.08 12.25 -19.94
C GLY A 95 15.48 11.94 -20.35
N ASN A 96 16.43 12.79 -19.99
CA ASN A 96 17.80 12.55 -20.40
C ASN A 96 18.55 11.65 -19.43
N ASN A 97 17.92 11.24 -18.38
CA ASN A 97 18.60 10.46 -17.38
C ASN A 97 18.21 9.02 -17.51
N ASN A 98 19.11 8.23 -18.01
CA ASN A 98 18.83 6.84 -18.26
C ASN A 98 18.80 6.00 -17.01
N ASN A 99 19.27 6.53 -15.91
CA ASN A 99 19.47 5.71 -14.73
C ASN A 99 18.39 5.79 -13.72
N ASN A 100 17.51 6.77 -13.85
CA ASN A 100 16.53 7.00 -12.81
C ASN A 100 15.16 6.49 -13.16
N LYS A 101 15.06 5.82 -14.25
CA LYS A 101 13.76 5.37 -14.71
C LYS A 101 13.11 4.37 -13.79
N ASN A 102 13.87 3.81 -12.89
CA ASN A 102 13.37 2.75 -12.05
C ASN A 102 13.02 3.21 -10.65
N ASN A 103 12.73 4.48 -10.51
CA ASN A 103 12.26 4.97 -9.23
C ASN A 103 10.80 4.61 -9.05
N LYS A 104 10.49 3.36 -9.20
CA LYS A 104 9.14 2.88 -8.99
C LYS A 104 9.19 1.47 -8.43
N ILE A 105 8.18 1.15 -7.64
CA ILE A 105 8.02 -0.15 -7.02
C ILE A 105 6.67 -0.69 -7.42
N GLU A 106 6.66 -1.93 -7.88
CA GLU A 106 5.42 -2.59 -8.26
C GLU A 106 4.99 -3.54 -7.16
N PHE A 107 3.74 -3.42 -6.74
CA PHE A 107 3.13 -4.32 -5.77
C PHE A 107 2.09 -5.18 -6.47
N LEU A 108 2.13 -6.47 -6.20
CA LEU A 108 1.21 -7.42 -6.80
C LEU A 108 0.58 -8.28 -5.71
N PRO A 109 -0.63 -8.81 -5.95
CA PRO A 109 -1.22 -9.74 -4.99
C PRO A 109 -0.37 -10.99 -4.88
N LEU A 110 -0.34 -11.56 -3.69
CA LEU A 110 0.34 -12.84 -3.51
C LEU A 110 -0.43 -13.94 -4.24
N ARG A 111 0.29 -14.86 -4.84
CA ARG A 111 -0.33 -15.98 -5.53
C ARG A 111 -1.13 -16.86 -4.59
N ALA A 112 -0.72 -16.92 -3.33
CA ALA A 112 -1.44 -17.71 -2.35
C ALA A 112 -2.82 -17.14 -2.06
N VAL A 113 -3.04 -15.86 -2.36
CA VAL A 113 -4.30 -15.20 -2.11
C VAL A 113 -5.16 -15.12 -3.37
N HIS A 114 -4.52 -14.80 -4.49
CA HIS A 114 -5.22 -14.64 -5.77
C HIS A 114 -4.48 -15.37 -6.88
N SER A 115 -5.21 -16.22 -7.57
CA SER A 115 -4.70 -16.90 -8.75
C SER A 115 -5.37 -16.40 -10.02
N THR A 116 -6.24 -15.39 -9.90
CA THR A 116 -6.99 -14.86 -11.04
C THR A 116 -6.31 -13.62 -11.59
N LEU A 117 -6.84 -13.14 -12.71
CA LEU A 117 -6.33 -11.93 -13.33
C LEU A 117 -6.54 -10.73 -12.41
N ILE A 118 -5.63 -9.78 -12.53
CA ILE A 118 -5.70 -8.54 -11.78
C ILE A 118 -7.00 -7.81 -12.09
N LYS A 119 -7.67 -7.34 -11.05
CA LYS A 119 -8.94 -6.64 -11.20
C LYS A 119 -8.81 -5.14 -11.16
N LEU A 120 -7.79 -4.63 -10.47
CA LEU A 120 -7.52 -3.20 -10.40
C LEU A 120 -6.07 -2.96 -10.70
N ASP A 121 -5.79 -1.88 -11.40
CA ASP A 121 -4.42 -1.55 -11.79
C ASP A 121 -4.31 -0.04 -11.74
N PHE A 122 -3.51 0.46 -10.78
CA PHE A 122 -3.39 1.91 -10.65
C PHE A 122 -2.03 2.29 -10.11
N GLU A 123 -1.74 3.57 -10.15
CA GLU A 123 -0.42 4.08 -9.79
C GLU A 123 -0.56 5.24 -8.82
N LEU A 124 0.43 5.34 -7.94
CA LEU A 124 0.52 6.39 -6.95
C LEU A 124 1.87 7.07 -7.05
N GLU A 125 1.93 8.32 -6.60
CA GLU A 125 3.19 9.04 -6.46
C GLU A 125 3.50 9.21 -4.99
N TRP A 126 4.77 9.06 -4.64
CA TRP A 126 5.23 9.20 -3.26
C TRP A 126 6.38 10.19 -3.22
N SER A 127 6.23 11.23 -2.41
CA SER A 127 7.20 12.31 -2.31
C SER A 127 7.96 12.29 -0.99
N GLY A 128 7.90 11.18 -0.27
CA GLY A 128 8.61 11.03 0.99
C GLY A 128 7.70 11.05 2.20
N GLY A 129 6.82 12.02 2.27
CA GLY A 129 5.85 12.11 3.35
C GLY A 129 4.43 12.19 2.86
N HIS A 130 4.22 11.95 1.58
CA HIS A 130 2.91 12.21 1.00
C HIS A 130 2.68 11.30 -0.20
N TYR A 131 1.47 10.76 -0.29
CA TYR A 131 1.03 9.99 -1.45
C TYR A 131 -0.03 10.75 -2.21
N GLU A 132 0.00 10.63 -3.53
CA GLU A 132 -1.03 11.17 -4.39
C GLU A 132 -1.35 10.17 -5.50
N PRO A 133 -2.59 10.16 -6.00
CA PRO A 133 -2.90 9.29 -7.12
C PRO A 133 -2.25 9.83 -8.40
N CYS A 134 -1.77 8.93 -9.25
CA CYS A 134 -1.35 9.32 -10.58
C CYS A 134 -2.58 9.43 -11.45
N ARG A 135 -2.72 10.56 -12.11
CA ARG A 135 -3.83 10.81 -13.01
C ARG A 135 -3.30 11.03 -14.41
N ASN A 136 -3.94 10.40 -15.33
CA ASN A 136 -3.53 10.55 -16.73
C ASN A 136 -4.51 11.40 -17.49
#